data_6cb4df2679fc9fb1d8269787ddf3aa65
#
_entry.id   6cb4df2679fc9fb1d8269787ddf3aa65
#
_cell.length_a   1.000
_cell.length_b   1.000
_cell.length_c   1.000
_cell.angle_alpha   90.00
_cell.angle_beta   90.00
_cell.angle_gamma   90.00
#
_symmetry.space_group_name_H-M   'P 1'
#
loop_
_entity.id
_entity.type
_entity.pdbx_description
1 polymer ?
#
loop_
_entity_poly.entity_id
_entity_poly.type
_entity_poly.pdbx_seq_one_letter_code
_entity_poly.pdbx_strand_id
1 'polypeptide(L)'
;MAEHSLTNLEDTSLVAFLLLKGYKIKPWRDTSDSDHVSFDIEGEADGIELDMQKYYSNEQVGIQDYIKCLKEVKSQMYNLKKVKSQ
;
A
#
# COMPACT_ATOMS: atom_id res chain seq x y z
N MET A 1 -7.89 20.00 -13.39
CA MET A 1 -7.14 20.16 -12.17
C MET A 1 -6.90 18.82 -11.50
N ALA A 2 -5.66 18.49 -11.31
CA ALA A 2 -5.35 17.23 -10.67
C ALA A 2 -5.67 17.32 -9.18
N GLU A 3 -6.34 16.35 -8.69
CA GLU A 3 -6.62 16.29 -7.27
C GLU A 3 -5.91 15.14 -6.65
N HIS A 4 -5.27 15.44 -5.56
CA HIS A 4 -4.72 14.38 -4.75
C HIS A 4 -5.86 13.72 -4.01
N SER A 5 -6.07 12.48 -4.30
CA SER A 5 -7.02 11.70 -3.53
C SER A 5 -6.28 10.59 -2.85
N LEU A 6 -6.81 10.16 -1.73
CA LEU A 6 -6.25 9.04 -1.01
C LEU A 6 -7.05 7.80 -1.37
N THR A 7 -6.33 6.81 -1.85
CA THR A 7 -6.92 5.52 -2.14
C THR A 7 -6.56 4.59 -0.99
N ASN A 8 -7.56 3.98 -0.39
CA ASN A 8 -7.35 3.11 0.75
C ASN A 8 -7.42 1.66 0.31
N LEU A 9 -6.36 0.92 0.59
CA LEU A 9 -6.25 -0.46 0.14
C LEU A 9 -5.83 -1.37 1.28
N GLU A 10 -6.29 -2.60 1.24
CA GLU A 10 -5.96 -3.58 2.27
C GLU A 10 -5.05 -4.69 1.76
N ASP A 11 -4.95 -4.85 0.46
CA ASP A 11 -4.16 -5.91 -0.14
C ASP A 11 -2.69 -5.54 -0.07
N THR A 12 -1.96 -6.18 0.83
CA THR A 12 -0.56 -5.85 1.05
C THR A 12 0.29 -6.07 -0.20
N SER A 13 -0.05 -7.06 -0.99
CA SER A 13 0.71 -7.31 -2.22
C SER A 13 0.54 -6.18 -3.21
N LEU A 14 -0.67 -5.68 -3.36
CA LEU A 14 -0.93 -4.55 -4.24
C LEU A 14 -0.29 -3.29 -3.70
N VAL A 15 -0.37 -3.07 -2.39
CA VAL A 15 0.26 -1.90 -1.78
C VAL A 15 1.77 -1.93 -2.02
N ALA A 16 2.38 -3.11 -1.91
CA ALA A 16 3.82 -3.25 -2.17
C ALA A 16 4.15 -2.89 -3.62
N PHE A 17 3.30 -3.30 -4.55
CA PHE A 17 3.50 -2.97 -5.95
C PHE A 17 3.45 -1.45 -6.17
N LEU A 18 2.49 -0.79 -5.53
CA LEU A 18 2.37 0.66 -5.65
C LEU A 18 3.55 1.37 -5.00
N LEU A 19 4.02 0.86 -3.87
CA LEU A 19 5.22 1.40 -3.25
C LEU A 19 6.41 1.29 -4.20
N LEU A 20 6.52 0.15 -4.88
CA LEU A 20 7.58 -0.06 -5.86
C LEU A 20 7.51 0.96 -6.99
N LYS A 21 6.31 1.36 -7.37
CA LYS A 21 6.11 2.36 -8.41
C LYS A 21 6.38 3.79 -7.93
N GLY A 22 6.68 3.97 -6.64
CA GLY A 22 7.06 5.27 -6.13
C GLY A 22 5.98 6.02 -5.38
N TYR A 23 4.82 5.44 -5.20
CA TYR A 23 3.77 6.10 -4.43
C TYR A 23 4.10 6.08 -2.95
N LYS A 24 3.63 7.08 -2.24
CA LYS A 24 3.75 7.12 -0.80
C LYS A 24 2.60 6.36 -0.19
N ILE A 25 2.90 5.61 0.85
CA ILE A 25 1.87 4.82 1.55
C ILE A 25 1.88 5.21 3.01
N LYS A 26 0.73 5.09 3.63
CA LYS A 26 0.58 5.37 5.05
C LYS A 26 -0.31 4.31 5.67
N PRO A 27 0.20 3.55 6.65
CA PRO A 27 -0.63 2.54 7.29
C PRO A 27 -1.69 3.18 8.14
N TRP A 28 -2.83 2.54 8.19
CA TRP A 28 -3.99 3.09 8.86
C TRP A 28 -4.73 1.97 9.55
N ARG A 29 -5.04 2.20 10.81
CA ARG A 29 -5.70 1.18 11.59
C ARG A 29 -7.14 1.57 11.84
N ASP A 30 -8.04 0.62 11.58
CA ASP A 30 -9.44 0.83 11.83
C ASP A 30 -9.70 0.67 13.33
N THR A 31 -10.17 1.74 13.96
CA THR A 31 -10.41 1.70 15.40
C THR A 31 -11.60 0.82 15.77
N SER A 32 -12.48 0.56 14.82
CA SER A 32 -13.63 -0.29 15.09
C SER A 32 -13.31 -1.78 14.92
N ASP A 33 -12.20 -2.08 14.26
CA ASP A 33 -11.75 -3.45 14.08
C ASP A 33 -10.24 -3.48 14.30
N SER A 34 -9.84 -3.94 15.48
CA SER A 34 -8.45 -3.81 15.90
C SER A 34 -7.47 -4.61 15.05
N ASP A 35 -7.95 -5.61 14.34
CA ASP A 35 -7.07 -6.44 13.51
C ASP A 35 -6.99 -5.95 12.07
N HIS A 36 -7.72 -4.91 11.76
CA HIS A 36 -7.84 -4.46 10.37
C HIS A 36 -6.88 -3.30 10.12
N VAL A 37 -5.97 -3.50 9.20
CA VAL A 37 -5.02 -2.47 8.80
C VAL A 37 -5.15 -2.25 7.31
N SER A 38 -5.25 -0.98 6.92
CA SER A 38 -5.28 -0.62 5.52
C SER A 38 -4.19 0.41 5.26
N PHE A 39 -4.02 0.76 4.01
CA PHE A 39 -2.99 1.72 3.63
C PHE A 39 -3.61 2.79 2.75
N ASP A 40 -3.31 4.04 3.07
CA ASP A 40 -3.64 5.15 2.19
C ASP A 40 -2.52 5.32 1.19
N ILE A 41 -2.88 5.36 -0.07
CA ILE A 41 -1.94 5.55 -1.16
C ILE A 41 -2.10 6.97 -1.66
N GLU A 42 -1.04 7.76 -1.57
CA GLU A 42 -1.10 9.16 -1.95
C GLU A 42 -0.69 9.32 -3.40
N GLY A 43 -1.53 10.01 -4.19
CA GLY A 43 -1.23 10.27 -5.58
C GLY A 43 -2.48 10.54 -6.37
N GLU A 44 -2.30 10.74 -7.67
CA GLU A 44 -3.43 10.95 -8.57
C GLU A 44 -4.22 9.65 -8.74
N ALA A 45 -5.53 9.77 -8.64
CA ALA A 45 -6.38 8.59 -8.75
C ALA A 45 -6.18 7.86 -10.08
N ASP A 46 -6.05 8.62 -11.17
CA ASP A 46 -5.88 7.99 -12.47
C ASP A 46 -4.58 7.22 -12.57
N GLY A 47 -3.51 7.78 -12.02
CA GLY A 47 -2.22 7.09 -12.02
C GLY A 47 -2.25 5.83 -11.18
N ILE A 48 -2.87 5.91 -10.02
CA ILE A 48 -2.98 4.75 -9.14
C ILE A 48 -3.79 3.66 -9.83
N GLU A 49 -4.91 4.03 -10.44
CA GLU A 49 -5.75 3.06 -11.10
C GLU A 49 -5.02 2.38 -12.25
N LEU A 50 -4.25 3.15 -13.02
CA LEU A 50 -3.48 2.59 -14.12
C LEU A 50 -2.46 1.58 -13.61
N ASP A 51 -1.76 1.92 -12.54
CA ASP A 51 -0.78 1.01 -11.98
C ASP A 51 -1.44 -0.21 -11.36
N MET A 52 -2.64 -0.06 -10.79
CA MET A 52 -3.37 -1.21 -10.31
C MET A 52 -3.72 -2.17 -11.44
N GLN A 53 -4.06 -1.63 -12.59
CA GLN A 53 -4.33 -2.47 -13.76
C GLN A 53 -3.08 -3.23 -14.18
N LYS A 54 -1.93 -2.58 -14.10
CA LYS A 54 -0.67 -3.25 -14.40
C LYS A 54 -0.41 -4.40 -13.44
N TYR A 55 -0.71 -4.18 -12.17
CA TYR A 55 -0.57 -5.23 -11.18
C TYR A 55 -1.44 -6.43 -11.51
N TYR A 56 -2.70 -6.18 -11.84
CA TYR A 56 -3.62 -7.27 -12.16
C TYR A 56 -3.29 -7.92 -13.50
N SER A 57 -2.55 -7.22 -14.36
CA SER A 57 -2.09 -7.78 -15.63
C SER A 57 -0.79 -8.55 -15.47
N ASN A 58 -0.31 -8.68 -14.24
CA ASN A 58 0.90 -9.44 -13.95
C ASN A 58 2.14 -8.80 -14.58
N GLU A 59 2.24 -7.49 -14.44
CA GLU A 59 3.40 -6.79 -14.97
C GLU A 59 4.68 -7.30 -14.30
N GLN A 60 5.73 -7.45 -15.08
CA GLN A 60 7.00 -7.93 -14.56
C GLN A 60 7.73 -6.80 -13.83
N VAL A 61 8.31 -7.14 -12.69
CA VAL A 61 9.10 -6.21 -11.90
C VAL A 61 10.31 -6.97 -11.37
N GLY A 62 11.30 -6.21 -10.90
CA GLY A 62 12.44 -6.83 -10.25
C GLY A 62 12.00 -7.54 -8.99
N ILE A 63 12.25 -8.84 -8.91
CA ILE A 63 11.71 -9.61 -7.80
C ILE A 63 12.32 -9.19 -6.46
N GLN A 64 13.61 -8.88 -6.44
CA GLN A 64 14.23 -8.45 -5.19
C GLN A 64 13.68 -7.10 -4.74
N ASP A 65 13.45 -6.20 -5.69
CA ASP A 65 12.87 -4.90 -5.35
C ASP A 65 11.47 -5.05 -4.82
N TYR A 66 10.68 -5.92 -5.43
CA TYR A 66 9.32 -6.15 -4.97
C TYR A 66 9.32 -6.76 -3.57
N ILE A 67 10.21 -7.71 -3.32
CA ILE A 67 10.30 -8.33 -2.00
C ILE A 67 10.65 -7.31 -0.93
N LYS A 68 11.55 -6.37 -1.24
CA LYS A 68 11.88 -5.31 -0.30
C LYS A 68 10.67 -4.47 0.02
N CYS A 69 9.89 -4.11 -1.01
CA CYS A 69 8.69 -3.31 -0.79
C CYS A 69 7.66 -4.09 0.02
N LEU A 70 7.51 -5.37 -0.27
CA LEU A 70 6.56 -6.19 0.47
C LEU A 70 6.95 -6.30 1.93
N LYS A 71 8.23 -6.45 2.21
CA LYS A 71 8.70 -6.48 3.59
C LYS A 71 8.46 -5.16 4.29
N GLU A 72 8.65 -4.06 3.56
CA GLU A 72 8.39 -2.74 4.12
C GLU A 72 6.91 -2.57 4.49
N VAL A 73 6.03 -2.98 3.59
CA VAL A 73 4.59 -2.89 3.84
C VAL A 73 4.22 -3.72 5.07
N LYS A 74 4.72 -4.94 5.12
CA LYS A 74 4.40 -5.82 6.25
C LYS A 74 4.99 -5.30 7.55
N SER A 75 6.18 -4.69 7.48
CA SER A 75 6.81 -4.11 8.65
C SER A 75 5.98 -2.95 9.20
N GLN A 76 5.50 -2.08 8.32
CA GLN A 76 4.67 -0.96 8.75
C GLN A 76 3.38 -1.45 9.38
N MET A 77 2.77 -2.45 8.76
CA MET A 77 1.55 -3.02 9.30
C MET A 77 1.77 -3.63 10.68
N TYR A 78 2.86 -4.37 10.80
CA TYR A 78 3.18 -5.03 12.07
C TYR A 78 3.47 -4.01 13.16
N ASN A 79 4.21 -2.97 12.83
CA ASN A 79 4.54 -1.94 13.81
C ASN A 79 3.28 -1.21 14.26
N LEU A 80 2.35 -0.98 13.36
CA LEU A 80 1.11 -0.31 13.71
C LEU A 80 0.30 -1.15 14.69
N LYS A 81 0.22 -2.44 14.45
CA LYS A 81 -0.47 -3.34 15.35
C LYS A 81 0.21 -3.42 16.70
N LYS A 82 1.55 -3.41 16.69
CA LYS A 82 2.32 -3.50 17.92
C LYS A 82 2.13 -2.28 18.80
N VAL A 83 2.06 -1.11 18.18
CA VAL A 83 1.89 0.13 18.93
C VAL A 83 0.60 0.10 19.75
N LYS A 84 -0.40 -0.57 19.22
CA LYS A 84 -1.67 -0.62 19.90
C LYS A 84 -1.59 -1.32 21.25
N SER A 85 -0.68 -2.25 21.41
CA SER A 85 -0.62 -3.04 22.63
C SER A 85 -0.18 -2.22 23.84
N GLN A 86 0.13 -0.97 23.63
CA GLN A 86 0.49 -0.08 24.74
C GLN A 86 -0.68 0.21 25.67
#